data_8271245b777b78d5f697a5798741a2ed
#
_entry.id   8271245b777b78d5f697a5798741a2ed
#
_cell.length_a   1.000
_cell.length_b   1.000
_cell.length_c   1.000
_cell.angle_alpha   90.00
_cell.angle_beta   90.00
_cell.angle_gamma   90.00
#
_symmetry.space_group_name_H-M   'P 1'
#
loop_
_entity.id
_entity.type
_entity.pdbx_description
1 polymer ?
#
loop_
_entity_poly.entity_id
_entity_poly.type
_entity_poly.pdbx_seq_one_letter_code
_entity_poly.pdbx_strand_id
1 'polypeptide(L)'
;MRNLESIKEILARDSRLIRLPAQGKAVFIGDTHGDFDATEKVFRLYFKPGYTLVFLGDYVDRGKHSRKNIEFLLKKKLEAPKQIFLLMGNHEGYSVLPFSPADFWERLSLEENKFFSEICEFLSFAAITENGLIAVHGVPPDVNELGEIDDIQSGSEHWQQVTWGDLVEMPGNFLGYYGGRPIYGEDYFKRKMNQLRCKVLIRAHQPYIETVTFKKHCLTLMTSHAYKPLRYIAIADLEKPAIKTVDELEILEI
;
A
#
# COMPACT_ATOMS: atom_id res chain seq x y z
N MET A 1 -13.36 8.25 21.53
CA MET A 1 -12.11 8.34 22.32
C MET A 1 -11.63 6.99 22.88
N ARG A 2 -12.46 6.12 23.48
CA ARG A 2 -11.98 4.79 24.00
C ARG A 2 -11.35 3.85 22.94
N ASN A 3 -11.60 4.04 21.65
CA ASN A 3 -11.03 3.20 20.58
C ASN A 3 -9.69 3.69 20.01
N LEU A 4 -9.29 4.94 20.22
CA LEU A 4 -8.07 5.50 19.63
C LEU A 4 -6.80 4.82 20.15
N GLU A 5 -6.65 4.75 21.46
CA GLU A 5 -5.47 4.12 22.08
C GLU A 5 -5.36 2.65 21.67
N SER A 6 -6.49 1.91 21.67
CA SER A 6 -6.48 0.51 21.23
C SER A 6 -6.09 0.34 19.76
N ILE A 7 -6.49 1.27 18.87
CA ILE A 7 -6.10 1.26 17.46
C ILE A 7 -4.60 1.54 17.34
N LYS A 8 -4.09 2.57 18.00
CA LYS A 8 -2.66 2.90 18.00
C LYS A 8 -1.83 1.76 18.56
N GLU A 9 -2.22 1.16 19.69
CA GLU A 9 -1.54 0.01 20.27
C GLU A 9 -1.45 -1.18 19.31
N ILE A 10 -2.50 -1.44 18.56
CA ILE A 10 -2.52 -2.55 17.59
C ILE A 10 -1.66 -2.23 16.39
N LEU A 11 -1.75 -1.02 15.82
CA LEU A 11 -0.91 -0.61 14.70
C LEU A 11 0.57 -0.50 15.09
N ALA A 12 0.87 -0.01 16.30
CA ALA A 12 2.24 0.08 16.81
C ALA A 12 2.92 -1.28 17.04
N ARG A 13 2.16 -2.39 17.02
CA ARG A 13 2.73 -3.76 17.05
C ARG A 13 3.22 -4.20 15.68
N ASP A 14 2.73 -3.59 14.62
CA ASP A 14 3.25 -3.82 13.27
C ASP A 14 4.53 -3.00 13.10
N SER A 15 5.57 -3.60 12.55
CA SER A 15 6.76 -2.87 12.10
C SER A 15 6.46 -2.07 10.82
N ARG A 16 7.33 -1.13 10.46
CA ARG A 16 7.21 -0.43 9.16
C ARG A 16 7.36 -1.41 8.00
N LEU A 17 8.12 -2.48 8.18
CA LEU A 17 8.24 -3.60 7.25
C LEU A 17 7.48 -4.82 7.78
N ILE A 18 6.33 -5.11 7.21
CA ILE A 18 5.56 -6.33 7.50
C ILE A 18 6.23 -7.54 6.85
N ARG A 19 6.47 -8.58 7.64
CA ARG A 19 6.86 -9.90 7.13
C ARG A 19 5.64 -10.80 7.13
N LEU A 20 5.12 -11.11 5.93
CA LEU A 20 3.92 -11.94 5.80
C LEU A 20 4.22 -13.39 6.18
N PRO A 21 3.22 -14.17 6.63
CA PRO A 21 3.42 -15.58 6.96
C PRO A 21 3.86 -16.38 5.73
N ALA A 22 4.59 -17.47 5.96
CA ALA A 22 5.03 -18.38 4.89
C ALA A 22 3.91 -19.33 4.40
N GLN A 23 2.73 -19.28 4.99
CA GLN A 23 1.64 -20.20 4.68
C GLN A 23 0.35 -19.47 4.33
N GLY A 24 -0.49 -20.14 3.53
CA GLY A 24 -1.76 -19.61 3.07
C GLY A 24 -1.62 -18.70 1.85
N LYS A 25 -2.54 -17.77 1.73
CA LYS A 25 -2.61 -16.83 0.60
C LYS A 25 -2.61 -15.39 1.07
N ALA A 26 -1.87 -14.52 0.40
CA ALA A 26 -1.95 -13.08 0.60
C ALA A 26 -2.81 -12.45 -0.50
N VAL A 27 -3.76 -11.62 -0.12
CA VAL A 27 -4.57 -10.80 -1.02
C VAL A 27 -4.05 -9.37 -0.93
N PHE A 28 -3.61 -8.83 -2.04
CA PHE A 28 -3.15 -7.45 -2.15
C PHE A 28 -4.24 -6.57 -2.75
N ILE A 29 -4.56 -5.49 -2.07
CA ILE A 29 -5.64 -4.56 -2.40
C ILE A 29 -5.00 -3.19 -2.64
N GLY A 30 -5.16 -2.63 -3.84
CA GLY A 30 -4.67 -1.29 -4.20
C GLY A 30 -5.52 -0.17 -3.61
N ASP A 31 -5.36 1.02 -4.17
CA ASP A 31 -6.08 2.24 -3.76
C ASP A 31 -7.59 1.99 -3.70
N THR A 32 -8.19 2.19 -2.54
CA THR A 32 -9.65 2.06 -2.37
C THR A 32 -10.37 3.40 -2.42
N HIS A 33 -9.70 4.50 -2.06
CA HIS A 33 -10.22 5.88 -2.21
C HIS A 33 -11.70 6.05 -1.84
N GLY A 34 -12.09 5.55 -0.66
CA GLY A 34 -13.48 5.66 -0.22
C GLY A 34 -14.49 4.84 -1.05
N ASP A 35 -14.04 3.93 -1.91
CA ASP A 35 -14.88 2.94 -2.58
C ASP A 35 -15.18 1.77 -1.62
N PHE A 36 -16.12 2.04 -0.70
CA PHE A 36 -16.45 1.10 0.37
C PHE A 36 -16.99 -0.23 -0.16
N ASP A 37 -17.70 -0.21 -1.28
CA ASP A 37 -18.27 -1.44 -1.88
C ASP A 37 -17.16 -2.41 -2.30
N ALA A 38 -16.04 -1.89 -2.82
CA ALA A 38 -14.86 -2.69 -3.14
C ALA A 38 -14.26 -3.31 -1.88
N THR A 39 -14.05 -2.49 -0.84
CA THR A 39 -13.54 -2.95 0.44
C THR A 39 -14.44 -4.02 1.05
N GLU A 40 -15.75 -3.79 1.12
CA GLU A 40 -16.72 -4.76 1.67
C GLU A 40 -16.73 -6.07 0.87
N LYS A 41 -16.63 -6.00 -0.47
CA LYS A 41 -16.53 -7.17 -1.34
C LYS A 41 -15.27 -8.00 -1.05
N VAL A 42 -14.12 -7.35 -0.87
CA VAL A 42 -12.86 -8.02 -0.48
C VAL A 42 -13.05 -8.78 0.84
N PHE A 43 -13.58 -8.13 1.86
CA PHE A 43 -13.81 -8.78 3.16
C PHE A 43 -14.77 -9.95 3.06
N ARG A 44 -15.86 -9.81 2.32
CA ARG A 44 -16.84 -10.90 2.12
C ARG A 44 -16.23 -12.13 1.45
N LEU A 45 -15.30 -11.94 0.52
CA LEU A 45 -14.71 -13.03 -0.25
C LEU A 45 -13.50 -13.66 0.45
N TYR A 46 -12.67 -12.85 1.10
CA TYR A 46 -11.33 -13.27 1.52
C TYR A 46 -11.04 -13.13 3.02
N PHE A 47 -11.92 -12.51 3.82
CA PHE A 47 -11.75 -12.47 5.27
C PHE A 47 -12.15 -13.81 5.90
N LYS A 48 -11.30 -14.80 5.75
CA LYS A 48 -11.49 -16.19 6.22
C LYS A 48 -10.13 -16.82 6.55
N PRO A 49 -10.10 -17.95 7.30
CA PRO A 49 -8.85 -18.66 7.61
C PRO A 49 -8.04 -18.98 6.35
N GLY A 50 -6.71 -18.91 6.46
CA GLY A 50 -5.77 -19.17 5.37
C GLY A 50 -5.54 -17.99 4.41
N TYR A 51 -6.20 -16.84 4.64
CA TYR A 51 -5.97 -15.63 3.87
C TYR A 51 -5.44 -14.50 4.75
N THR A 52 -4.47 -13.76 4.23
CA THR A 52 -3.96 -12.50 4.80
C THR A 52 -4.33 -11.37 3.84
N LEU A 53 -4.89 -10.27 4.36
CA LEU A 53 -5.28 -9.11 3.56
C LEU A 53 -4.25 -8.00 3.74
N VAL A 54 -3.69 -7.51 2.63
CA VAL A 54 -2.69 -6.42 2.60
C VAL A 54 -3.24 -5.27 1.76
N PHE A 55 -3.64 -4.21 2.42
CA PHE A 55 -4.11 -2.98 1.79
C PHE A 55 -2.91 -2.05 1.56
N LEU A 56 -2.76 -1.57 0.33
CA LEU A 56 -1.55 -0.86 -0.10
C LEU A 56 -1.57 0.66 0.15
N GLY A 57 -2.58 1.18 0.84
CA GLY A 57 -2.73 2.61 1.11
C GLY A 57 -3.85 3.27 0.30
N ASP A 58 -3.96 4.58 0.44
CA ASP A 58 -4.95 5.44 -0.20
C ASP A 58 -6.40 4.97 0.06
N TYR A 59 -6.76 4.98 1.36
CA TYR A 59 -8.08 4.57 1.82
C TYR A 59 -9.13 5.66 1.69
N VAL A 60 -8.69 6.92 1.66
CA VAL A 60 -9.52 8.12 1.73
C VAL A 60 -9.39 8.98 0.47
N ASP A 61 -10.20 10.03 0.40
CA ASP A 61 -10.33 10.97 -0.73
C ASP A 61 -10.91 10.36 -2.01
N ARG A 62 -11.33 11.22 -2.94
CA ARG A 62 -11.86 10.89 -4.28
C ARG A 62 -13.23 10.22 -4.28
N GLY A 63 -13.42 9.18 -3.48
CA GLY A 63 -14.66 8.42 -3.41
C GLY A 63 -15.61 8.94 -2.34
N LYS A 64 -16.87 8.48 -2.41
CA LYS A 64 -17.98 9.02 -1.61
C LYS A 64 -17.95 8.61 -0.14
N HIS A 65 -17.28 7.52 0.21
CA HIS A 65 -17.39 6.88 1.52
C HIS A 65 -16.06 6.77 2.26
N SER A 66 -15.16 7.76 2.10
CA SER A 66 -13.81 7.77 2.69
C SER A 66 -13.82 7.50 4.20
N ARG A 67 -14.67 8.20 4.96
CA ARG A 67 -14.80 7.98 6.41
C ARG A 67 -15.23 6.55 6.74
N LYS A 68 -16.30 6.08 6.09
CA LYS A 68 -16.80 4.71 6.30
C LYS A 68 -15.73 3.67 5.98
N ASN A 69 -14.97 3.89 4.92
CA ASN A 69 -13.93 3.00 4.46
C ASN A 69 -12.79 2.87 5.48
N ILE A 70 -12.19 3.99 5.88
CA ILE A 70 -11.07 3.97 6.84
C ILE A 70 -11.51 3.46 8.22
N GLU A 71 -12.66 3.89 8.73
CA GLU A 71 -13.20 3.41 10.02
C GLU A 71 -13.47 1.91 10.01
N PHE A 72 -13.99 1.38 8.91
CA PHE A 72 -14.20 -0.06 8.73
C PHE A 72 -12.88 -0.83 8.72
N LEU A 73 -11.87 -0.36 7.97
CA LEU A 73 -10.54 -0.98 7.92
C LEU A 73 -9.87 -1.01 9.30
N LEU A 74 -9.90 0.10 10.03
CA LEU A 74 -9.35 0.18 11.37
C LEU A 74 -10.08 -0.74 12.36
N LYS A 75 -11.41 -0.81 12.28
CA LYS A 75 -12.21 -1.76 13.07
C LYS A 75 -11.82 -3.21 12.76
N LYS A 76 -11.69 -3.56 11.47
CA LYS A 76 -11.30 -4.90 11.05
C LYS A 76 -9.86 -5.25 11.44
N LYS A 77 -8.95 -4.29 11.42
CA LYS A 77 -7.58 -4.45 11.96
C LYS A 77 -7.61 -4.78 13.46
N LEU A 78 -8.47 -4.13 14.25
CA LEU A 78 -8.66 -4.47 15.67
C LEU A 78 -9.21 -5.89 15.87
N GLU A 79 -10.17 -6.33 15.02
CA GLU A 79 -10.78 -7.65 15.09
C GLU A 79 -9.79 -8.78 14.75
N ALA A 80 -8.88 -8.54 13.79
CA ALA A 80 -7.96 -9.55 13.29
C ALA A 80 -6.56 -8.97 12.98
N PRO A 81 -5.79 -8.55 14.00
CA PRO A 81 -4.56 -7.79 13.83
C PRO A 81 -3.45 -8.53 13.07
N LYS A 82 -3.46 -9.86 13.09
CA LYS A 82 -2.46 -10.71 12.38
C LYS A 82 -2.90 -11.13 10.99
N GLN A 83 -4.13 -10.79 10.58
CA GLN A 83 -4.69 -11.17 9.28
C GLN A 83 -4.84 -9.97 8.34
N ILE A 84 -4.86 -8.75 8.88
CA ILE A 84 -5.09 -7.52 8.13
C ILE A 84 -3.89 -6.60 8.33
N PHE A 85 -3.25 -6.19 7.24
CA PHE A 85 -2.15 -5.26 7.23
C PHE A 85 -2.50 -4.04 6.38
N LEU A 86 -2.22 -2.87 6.93
CA LEU A 86 -2.54 -1.57 6.33
C LEU A 86 -1.24 -0.81 6.07
N LEU A 87 -0.91 -0.59 4.80
CA LEU A 87 0.23 0.24 4.42
C LEU A 87 -0.20 1.71 4.32
N MET A 88 0.75 2.61 4.42
CA MET A 88 0.54 4.04 4.23
C MET A 88 0.61 4.38 2.75
N GLY A 89 -0.46 5.00 2.22
CA GLY A 89 -0.43 5.74 0.97
C GLY A 89 -0.11 7.22 1.18
N ASN A 90 -0.01 7.97 0.11
CA ASN A 90 0.23 9.40 0.21
C ASN A 90 -0.97 10.16 0.79
N HIS A 91 -2.19 9.66 0.61
CA HIS A 91 -3.38 10.25 1.19
C HIS A 91 -3.42 10.13 2.71
N GLU A 92 -2.92 9.06 3.29
CA GLU A 92 -2.76 8.92 4.74
C GLU A 92 -1.61 9.79 5.28
N GLY A 93 -0.67 10.19 4.42
CA GLY A 93 0.43 11.09 4.74
C GLY A 93 0.10 12.59 4.72
N TYR A 94 -1.19 12.97 4.63
CA TYR A 94 -1.64 14.35 4.48
C TYR A 94 -1.10 15.30 5.56
N SER A 95 -1.01 14.86 6.81
CA SER A 95 -0.47 15.68 7.91
C SER A 95 1.03 15.96 7.78
N VAL A 96 1.76 15.14 7.04
CA VAL A 96 3.21 15.26 6.80
C VAL A 96 3.48 16.11 5.55
N LEU A 97 2.78 15.82 4.46
CA LEU A 97 2.89 16.54 3.19
C LEU A 97 1.49 16.85 2.65
N PRO A 98 0.90 18.01 3.03
CA PRO A 98 -0.42 18.40 2.58
C PRO A 98 -0.50 18.60 1.07
N PHE A 99 -1.65 18.25 0.48
CA PHE A 99 -1.96 18.44 -0.94
C PHE A 99 -3.43 18.83 -1.11
N SER A 100 -3.81 19.28 -2.30
CA SER A 100 -5.20 19.59 -2.62
C SER A 100 -5.50 19.14 -4.07
N PRO A 101 -6.72 18.63 -4.31
CA PRO A 101 -7.82 18.45 -3.38
C PRO A 101 -7.63 17.25 -2.46
N ALA A 102 -7.98 17.38 -1.18
CA ALA A 102 -7.97 16.34 -0.17
C ALA A 102 -9.35 16.24 0.50
N ASP A 103 -10.32 15.72 -0.26
CA ASP A 103 -11.77 15.80 0.06
C ASP A 103 -12.16 15.28 1.43
N PHE A 104 -11.46 14.28 1.93
CA PHE A 104 -11.67 13.72 3.26
C PHE A 104 -11.11 14.66 4.33
N TRP A 105 -9.83 15.05 4.20
CA TRP A 105 -9.10 15.83 5.18
C TRP A 105 -9.64 17.24 5.34
N GLU A 106 -9.98 17.89 4.21
CA GLU A 106 -10.51 19.27 4.17
C GLU A 106 -11.90 19.42 4.82
N ARG A 107 -12.62 18.30 5.01
CA ARG A 107 -13.95 18.26 5.65
C ARG A 107 -13.93 17.89 7.13
N LEU A 108 -12.77 17.50 7.66
CA LEU A 108 -12.64 17.10 9.06
C LEU A 108 -12.60 18.32 9.98
N SER A 109 -13.19 18.19 11.17
CA SER A 109 -12.89 19.11 12.28
C SER A 109 -11.43 18.98 12.71
N LEU A 110 -10.92 19.95 13.46
CA LEU A 110 -9.55 19.91 13.98
C LEU A 110 -9.29 18.66 14.85
N GLU A 111 -10.29 18.26 15.67
CA GLU A 111 -10.18 17.06 16.50
C GLU A 111 -10.14 15.79 15.67
N GLU A 112 -10.97 15.69 14.64
CA GLU A 112 -10.99 14.53 13.73
C GLU A 112 -9.72 14.45 12.89
N ASN A 113 -9.24 15.60 12.40
CA ASN A 113 -7.99 15.66 11.65
C ASN A 113 -6.84 15.15 12.53
N LYS A 114 -6.72 15.65 13.77
CA LYS A 114 -5.73 15.16 14.73
C LYS A 114 -5.89 13.66 14.98
N PHE A 115 -7.13 13.18 15.19
CA PHE A 115 -7.42 11.77 15.42
C PHE A 115 -6.91 10.87 14.30
N PHE A 116 -7.28 11.16 13.05
CA PHE A 116 -6.85 10.35 11.90
C PHE A 116 -5.37 10.50 11.59
N SER A 117 -4.79 11.70 11.72
CA SER A 117 -3.36 11.93 11.53
C SER A 117 -2.53 11.07 12.49
N GLU A 118 -2.86 11.09 13.77
CA GLU A 118 -2.17 10.29 14.78
C GLU A 118 -2.29 8.78 14.56
N ILE A 119 -3.39 8.29 13.97
CA ILE A 119 -3.55 6.88 13.59
C ILE A 119 -2.66 6.56 12.38
N CYS A 120 -2.70 7.42 11.36
CA CYS A 120 -1.97 7.19 10.12
C CYS A 120 -0.45 7.15 10.34
N GLU A 121 0.07 7.85 11.35
CA GLU A 121 1.49 7.77 11.72
C GLU A 121 1.98 6.37 12.08
N PHE A 122 1.10 5.44 12.45
CA PHE A 122 1.45 4.06 12.80
C PHE A 122 1.33 3.08 11.64
N LEU A 123 0.86 3.50 10.47
CA LEU A 123 0.74 2.63 9.30
C LEU A 123 2.12 2.15 8.82
N SER A 124 2.17 0.91 8.36
CA SER A 124 3.39 0.31 7.82
C SER A 124 3.73 0.86 6.42
N PHE A 125 4.97 0.70 5.96
CA PHE A 125 5.41 1.23 4.67
C PHE A 125 5.55 0.15 3.60
N ALA A 126 5.87 -1.07 4.01
CA ALA A 126 6.07 -2.18 3.08
C ALA A 126 5.61 -3.51 3.67
N ALA A 127 5.32 -4.46 2.80
CA ALA A 127 5.14 -5.86 3.17
C ALA A 127 6.00 -6.75 2.26
N ILE A 128 6.58 -7.81 2.81
CA ILE A 128 7.39 -8.78 2.06
C ILE A 128 6.93 -10.21 2.33
N THR A 129 7.24 -11.08 1.37
CA THR A 129 7.09 -12.52 1.49
C THR A 129 8.43 -13.23 1.34
N GLU A 130 8.58 -14.41 1.93
CA GLU A 130 9.80 -15.22 1.79
C GLU A 130 10.03 -15.68 0.34
N ASN A 131 8.97 -15.80 -0.45
CA ASN A 131 9.02 -16.30 -1.82
C ASN A 131 9.25 -15.21 -2.89
N GLY A 132 9.62 -13.98 -2.49
CA GLY A 132 10.18 -12.98 -3.40
C GLY A 132 9.31 -11.78 -3.76
N LEU A 133 8.18 -11.56 -3.06
CA LEU A 133 7.36 -10.36 -3.25
C LEU A 133 7.80 -9.24 -2.30
N ILE A 134 7.72 -8.01 -2.80
CA ILE A 134 7.66 -6.79 -2.00
C ILE A 134 6.43 -5.99 -2.40
N ALA A 135 5.70 -5.49 -1.43
CA ALA A 135 4.55 -4.62 -1.64
C ALA A 135 4.78 -3.28 -0.95
N VAL A 136 4.56 -2.19 -1.67
CA VAL A 136 4.60 -0.80 -1.18
C VAL A 136 3.50 -0.01 -1.87
N HIS A 137 3.18 1.19 -1.38
CA HIS A 137 2.24 2.05 -2.10
C HIS A 137 2.89 2.69 -3.35
N GLY A 138 3.98 3.41 -3.19
CA GLY A 138 4.73 4.09 -4.25
C GLY A 138 5.82 3.24 -4.88
N VAL A 139 7.08 3.53 -4.56
CA VAL A 139 8.26 2.77 -5.05
C VAL A 139 9.05 2.17 -3.88
N PRO A 140 9.80 1.08 -4.10
CA PRO A 140 10.70 0.57 -3.07
C PRO A 140 11.67 1.66 -2.63
N PRO A 141 11.94 1.85 -1.32
CA PRO A 141 12.82 2.93 -0.85
C PRO A 141 14.28 2.66 -1.23
N ASP A 142 15.07 3.73 -1.33
CA ASP A 142 16.51 3.62 -1.65
C ASP A 142 17.36 3.24 -0.42
N VAL A 143 16.97 2.18 0.23
CA VAL A 143 17.68 1.56 1.36
C VAL A 143 18.62 0.45 0.88
N ASN A 144 19.62 0.07 1.70
CA ASN A 144 20.57 -0.97 1.33
C ASN A 144 20.04 -2.37 1.63
N GLU A 145 19.28 -2.52 2.69
CA GLU A 145 18.65 -3.78 3.08
C GLU A 145 17.22 -3.57 3.61
N LEU A 146 16.43 -4.62 3.59
CA LEU A 146 15.01 -4.57 3.97
C LEU A 146 14.79 -4.08 5.41
N GLY A 147 15.71 -4.38 6.33
CA GLY A 147 15.58 -3.97 7.74
C GLY A 147 15.58 -2.46 7.94
N GLU A 148 16.27 -1.70 7.07
CA GLU A 148 16.31 -0.23 7.14
C GLU A 148 14.94 0.43 6.89
N ILE A 149 13.96 -0.32 6.33
CA ILE A 149 12.59 0.17 6.16
C ILE A 149 11.93 0.48 7.51
N ASP A 150 12.30 -0.24 8.57
CA ASP A 150 11.77 -0.01 9.91
C ASP A 150 12.25 1.32 10.51
N ASP A 151 13.36 1.88 10.01
CA ASP A 151 13.96 3.14 10.46
C ASP A 151 13.48 4.37 9.65
N ILE A 152 12.65 4.17 8.62
CA ILE A 152 12.15 5.28 7.77
C ILE A 152 11.30 6.24 8.61
N GLN A 153 11.72 7.50 8.61
CA GLN A 153 10.98 8.58 9.27
C GLN A 153 9.98 9.22 8.32
N SER A 154 8.78 9.52 8.82
CA SER A 154 7.77 10.27 8.07
C SER A 154 8.33 11.62 7.61
N GLY A 155 8.08 11.98 6.34
CA GLY A 155 8.60 13.19 5.71
C GLY A 155 10.01 13.09 5.15
N SER A 156 10.73 11.98 5.38
CA SER A 156 12.05 11.74 4.78
C SER A 156 11.93 11.45 3.27
N GLU A 157 13.08 11.47 2.57
CA GLU A 157 13.13 11.07 1.15
C GLU A 157 12.64 9.63 0.95
N HIS A 158 13.05 8.69 1.80
CA HIS A 158 12.60 7.31 1.73
C HIS A 158 11.08 7.17 1.96
N TRP A 159 10.52 8.00 2.87
CA TRP A 159 9.08 8.07 3.05
C TRP A 159 8.37 8.59 1.79
N GLN A 160 8.92 9.65 1.14
CA GLN A 160 8.37 10.13 -0.13
C GLN A 160 8.44 9.06 -1.22
N GLN A 161 9.49 8.25 -1.26
CA GLN A 161 9.61 7.14 -2.20
C GLN A 161 8.48 6.13 -2.00
N VAL A 162 8.29 5.65 -0.78
CA VAL A 162 7.29 4.59 -0.51
C VAL A 162 5.85 5.06 -0.62
N THR A 163 5.58 6.37 -0.49
CA THR A 163 4.21 6.93 -0.52
C THR A 163 3.89 7.72 -1.79
N TRP A 164 4.82 8.51 -2.32
CA TRP A 164 4.62 9.43 -3.45
C TRP A 164 5.35 9.04 -4.73
N GLY A 165 6.22 8.03 -4.67
CA GLY A 165 7.10 7.70 -5.77
C GLY A 165 6.38 7.10 -6.98
N ASP A 166 6.66 7.61 -8.16
CA ASP A 166 6.19 7.10 -9.44
C ASP A 166 7.27 6.28 -10.15
N LEU A 167 6.86 5.20 -10.83
CA LEU A 167 7.71 4.40 -11.70
C LEU A 167 7.30 4.58 -13.16
N VAL A 168 8.30 4.66 -14.05
CA VAL A 168 8.09 4.69 -15.49
C VAL A 168 9.09 3.78 -16.20
N GLU A 169 8.67 3.12 -17.28
CA GLU A 169 9.54 2.27 -18.11
C GLU A 169 10.40 3.14 -19.05
N MET A 170 11.26 3.95 -18.45
CA MET A 170 12.26 4.78 -19.14
C MET A 170 13.64 4.53 -18.53
N PRO A 171 14.72 4.55 -19.33
CA PRO A 171 16.09 4.44 -18.81
C PRO A 171 16.38 5.53 -17.76
N GLY A 172 17.14 5.18 -16.73
CA GLY A 172 17.60 6.09 -15.69
C GLY A 172 17.21 5.67 -14.28
N ASN A 173 17.85 6.30 -13.31
CA ASN A 173 17.55 6.10 -11.89
C ASN A 173 16.45 7.08 -11.42
N PHE A 174 16.84 8.28 -11.04
CA PHE A 174 15.93 9.37 -10.69
C PHE A 174 15.73 10.27 -11.91
N LEU A 175 14.49 10.49 -12.30
CA LEU A 175 14.12 11.24 -13.51
C LEU A 175 13.55 12.64 -13.21
N GLY A 176 13.62 13.06 -11.93
CA GLY A 176 13.11 14.35 -11.50
C GLY A 176 11.75 14.27 -10.83
N TYR A 177 11.04 15.38 -10.84
CA TYR A 177 9.69 15.50 -10.23
C TYR A 177 8.66 15.90 -11.29
N TYR A 178 7.46 15.34 -11.16
CA TYR A 178 6.30 15.79 -11.90
C TYR A 178 5.12 15.98 -10.95
N GLY A 179 4.54 17.17 -10.91
CA GLY A 179 3.44 17.47 -9.98
C GLY A 179 3.80 17.28 -8.50
N GLY A 180 5.07 17.46 -8.13
CA GLY A 180 5.57 17.22 -6.77
C GLY A 180 5.90 15.76 -6.44
N ARG A 181 5.69 14.83 -7.38
CA ARG A 181 5.93 13.38 -7.20
C ARG A 181 7.31 13.01 -7.75
N PRO A 182 8.17 12.34 -6.98
CA PRO A 182 9.46 11.88 -7.48
C PRO A 182 9.28 10.72 -8.46
N ILE A 183 9.96 10.77 -9.61
CA ILE A 183 9.85 9.78 -10.69
C ILE A 183 11.14 8.98 -10.80
N TYR A 184 11.00 7.66 -10.87
CA TYR A 184 12.09 6.71 -10.97
C TYR A 184 11.95 5.85 -12.24
N GLY A 185 13.08 5.57 -12.87
CA GLY A 185 13.15 4.81 -14.11
C GLY A 185 13.51 3.34 -13.93
N GLU A 186 13.75 2.67 -15.08
CA GLU A 186 14.08 1.24 -15.11
C GLU A 186 15.35 0.87 -14.37
N ASP A 187 16.37 1.73 -14.38
CA ASP A 187 17.65 1.41 -13.75
C ASP A 187 17.51 1.43 -12.23
N TYR A 188 16.70 2.36 -11.70
CA TYR A 188 16.33 2.38 -10.28
C TYR A 188 15.58 1.11 -9.90
N PHE A 189 14.54 0.76 -10.65
CA PHE A 189 13.73 -0.42 -10.39
C PHE A 189 14.60 -1.68 -10.35
N LYS A 190 15.39 -1.93 -11.39
CA LYS A 190 16.28 -3.10 -11.48
C LYS A 190 17.29 -3.15 -10.32
N ARG A 191 17.91 -2.00 -10.02
CA ARG A 191 18.88 -1.89 -8.93
C ARG A 191 18.23 -2.24 -7.59
N LYS A 192 17.07 -1.64 -7.28
CA LYS A 192 16.39 -1.85 -5.99
C LYS A 192 15.87 -3.27 -5.83
N MET A 193 15.20 -3.82 -6.82
CA MET A 193 14.69 -5.19 -6.76
C MET A 193 15.83 -6.21 -6.55
N ASN A 194 16.97 -6.02 -7.20
CA ASN A 194 18.14 -6.87 -7.00
C ASN A 194 18.76 -6.69 -5.61
N GLN A 195 18.93 -5.46 -5.16
CA GLN A 195 19.53 -5.13 -3.85
C GLN A 195 18.70 -5.69 -2.70
N LEU A 196 17.39 -5.52 -2.75
CA LEU A 196 16.44 -6.04 -1.77
C LEU A 196 16.14 -7.54 -1.94
N ARG A 197 16.72 -8.19 -2.97
CA ARG A 197 16.52 -9.60 -3.33
C ARG A 197 15.06 -9.98 -3.58
N CYS A 198 14.25 -9.02 -4.01
CA CYS A 198 12.86 -9.23 -4.39
C CYS A 198 12.74 -9.47 -5.90
N LYS A 199 11.72 -10.21 -6.31
CA LYS A 199 11.49 -10.59 -7.71
C LYS A 199 10.31 -9.85 -8.33
N VAL A 200 9.26 -9.62 -7.55
CA VAL A 200 8.04 -8.94 -8.00
C VAL A 200 7.68 -7.83 -7.02
N LEU A 201 7.47 -6.65 -7.56
CA LEU A 201 6.88 -5.52 -6.87
C LEU A 201 5.36 -5.52 -7.06
N ILE A 202 4.61 -5.45 -5.97
CA ILE A 202 3.18 -5.14 -6.00
C ILE A 202 3.01 -3.73 -5.43
N ARG A 203 2.35 -2.87 -6.18
CA ARG A 203 2.18 -1.47 -5.78
C ARG A 203 0.81 -0.90 -6.18
N ALA A 204 0.58 0.37 -5.83
CA ALA A 204 -0.63 1.12 -6.13
C ALA A 204 -0.29 2.53 -6.67
N HIS A 205 -0.99 3.60 -6.25
CA HIS A 205 -0.61 5.00 -6.42
C HIS A 205 -0.75 5.60 -7.83
N GLN A 206 -0.42 4.86 -8.89
CA GLN A 206 -0.42 5.38 -10.27
C GLN A 206 -1.61 4.84 -11.07
N PRO A 207 -2.74 5.57 -11.14
CA PRO A 207 -3.94 5.05 -11.81
C PRO A 207 -3.82 4.96 -13.34
N TYR A 208 -2.92 5.72 -13.96
CA TYR A 208 -2.86 5.86 -15.43
C TYR A 208 -1.71 5.10 -16.08
N ILE A 209 -1.04 4.23 -15.33
CA ILE A 209 -0.02 3.35 -15.91
C ILE A 209 -0.63 1.97 -16.22
N GLU A 210 0.07 1.17 -17.00
CA GLU A 210 -0.30 -0.22 -17.25
C GLU A 210 -0.25 -1.06 -15.97
N THR A 211 -1.20 -1.99 -15.85
CA THR A 211 -1.31 -2.84 -14.65
C THR A 211 -0.07 -3.70 -14.45
N VAL A 212 0.54 -4.21 -15.54
CA VAL A 212 1.74 -5.05 -15.50
C VAL A 212 2.85 -4.39 -16.31
N THR A 213 3.97 -4.09 -15.65
CA THR A 213 5.11 -3.36 -16.23
C THR A 213 6.44 -4.04 -15.87
N PHE A 214 7.56 -3.47 -16.31
CA PHE A 214 8.92 -3.93 -16.03
C PHE A 214 9.09 -5.41 -16.35
N LYS A 215 8.68 -5.81 -17.56
CA LYS A 215 8.78 -7.20 -18.05
C LYS A 215 8.14 -8.21 -17.10
N LYS A 216 6.95 -7.86 -16.56
CA LYS A 216 6.17 -8.65 -15.61
C LYS A 216 6.79 -8.78 -14.21
N HIS A 217 7.62 -7.82 -13.80
CA HIS A 217 8.18 -7.75 -12.46
C HIS A 217 7.52 -6.68 -11.57
N CYS A 218 6.59 -5.89 -12.12
CA CYS A 218 5.83 -4.91 -11.36
C CYS A 218 4.33 -5.03 -11.68
N LEU A 219 3.52 -5.08 -10.63
CA LEU A 219 2.07 -5.08 -10.68
C LEU A 219 1.55 -3.83 -9.97
N THR A 220 0.79 -2.97 -10.69
CA THR A 220 0.14 -1.80 -10.13
C THR A 220 -1.36 -2.06 -9.99
N LEU A 221 -1.89 -2.01 -8.78
CA LEU A 221 -3.27 -2.31 -8.45
C LEU A 221 -4.07 -1.05 -8.16
N MET A 222 -5.26 -0.97 -8.75
CA MET A 222 -6.30 -0.01 -8.43
C MET A 222 -7.56 -0.77 -8.04
N THR A 223 -8.02 -0.57 -6.81
CA THR A 223 -9.18 -1.30 -6.27
C THR A 223 -10.35 -0.34 -6.00
N SER A 224 -10.49 0.65 -6.86
CA SER A 224 -11.48 1.71 -6.75
C SER A 224 -11.98 2.17 -8.12
N HIS A 225 -13.23 2.60 -8.17
CA HIS A 225 -13.79 3.30 -9.33
C HIS A 225 -13.44 4.80 -9.38
N ALA A 226 -12.59 5.29 -8.46
CA ALA A 226 -12.22 6.71 -8.43
C ALA A 226 -11.50 7.17 -9.70
N TYR A 227 -10.72 6.29 -10.34
CA TYR A 227 -9.93 6.61 -11.52
C TYR A 227 -10.12 5.65 -12.69
N LYS A 228 -10.54 4.40 -12.43
CA LYS A 228 -10.70 3.36 -13.47
C LYS A 228 -12.06 2.70 -13.35
N PRO A 229 -12.62 2.21 -14.48
CA PRO A 229 -13.91 1.49 -14.46
C PRO A 229 -13.81 0.10 -13.84
N LEU A 230 -12.60 -0.46 -13.76
CA LEU A 230 -12.36 -1.81 -13.26
C LEU A 230 -11.52 -1.76 -11.98
N ARG A 231 -11.85 -2.64 -11.04
CA ARG A 231 -11.20 -2.80 -9.73
C ARG A 231 -10.44 -4.11 -9.73
N TYR A 232 -9.14 -4.08 -9.47
CA TYR A 232 -8.33 -5.28 -9.42
C TYR A 232 -7.74 -5.51 -8.04
N ILE A 233 -7.62 -6.79 -7.69
CA ILE A 233 -6.83 -7.31 -6.58
C ILE A 233 -5.87 -8.38 -7.11
N ALA A 234 -4.84 -8.72 -6.33
CA ALA A 234 -3.95 -9.84 -6.63
C ALA A 234 -3.89 -10.81 -5.46
N ILE A 235 -3.82 -12.09 -5.77
CA ILE A 235 -3.66 -13.14 -4.77
C ILE A 235 -2.34 -13.87 -5.03
N ALA A 236 -1.51 -13.96 -4.00
CA ALA A 236 -0.28 -14.74 -3.99
C ALA A 236 -0.45 -15.98 -3.13
N ASP A 237 0.00 -17.11 -3.62
CA ASP A 237 0.18 -18.33 -2.84
C ASP A 237 1.52 -18.24 -2.11
N LEU A 238 1.47 -18.14 -0.78
CA LEU A 238 2.66 -17.98 0.07
C LEU A 238 3.46 -19.28 0.23
N GLU A 239 2.86 -20.41 -0.10
CA GLU A 239 3.51 -21.74 0.00
C GLU A 239 4.32 -22.08 -1.25
N LYS A 240 4.18 -21.31 -2.35
CA LYS A 240 5.07 -21.47 -3.50
C LYS A 240 6.52 -21.23 -3.11
N PRO A 241 7.48 -22.03 -3.59
CA PRO A 241 8.89 -21.88 -3.23
C PRO A 241 9.51 -20.57 -3.74
N ALA A 242 8.98 -20.01 -4.82
CA ALA A 242 9.34 -18.71 -5.35
C ALA A 242 8.24 -18.15 -6.25
N ILE A 243 8.08 -16.82 -6.26
CA ILE A 243 7.29 -16.05 -7.23
C ILE A 243 8.26 -15.17 -8.00
N LYS A 244 8.41 -15.42 -9.29
CA LYS A 244 9.42 -14.77 -10.14
C LYS A 244 8.85 -13.68 -11.04
N THR A 245 7.59 -13.82 -11.43
CA THR A 245 6.87 -12.86 -12.28
C THR A 245 5.43 -12.69 -11.82
N VAL A 246 4.79 -11.63 -12.28
CA VAL A 246 3.36 -11.33 -12.08
C VAL A 246 2.45 -12.44 -12.61
N ASP A 247 2.86 -13.19 -13.63
CA ASP A 247 2.07 -14.31 -14.17
C ASP A 247 1.82 -15.44 -13.16
N GLU A 248 2.57 -15.46 -12.05
CA GLU A 248 2.40 -16.45 -10.98
C GLU A 248 1.40 -16.01 -9.89
N LEU A 249 0.88 -14.79 -10.02
CA LEU A 249 -0.19 -14.24 -9.19
C LEU A 249 -1.55 -14.47 -9.85
N GLU A 250 -2.59 -14.61 -9.05
CA GLU A 250 -3.98 -14.60 -9.53
C GLU A 250 -4.49 -13.15 -9.45
N ILE A 251 -4.69 -12.51 -10.60
CA ILE A 251 -5.21 -11.14 -10.70
C ILE A 251 -6.70 -11.23 -11.00
N LEU A 252 -7.52 -10.63 -10.15
CA LEU A 252 -8.96 -10.73 -10.21
C LEU A 252 -9.62 -9.35 -10.26
N GLU A 253 -10.64 -9.25 -11.10
CA GLU A 253 -11.57 -8.15 -11.08
C GLU A 253 -12.62 -8.36 -9.98
N ILE A 254 -12.91 -7.31 -9.21
CA ILE A 254 -13.89 -7.37 -8.12
C ILE A 254 -14.99 -6.32 -8.22
#